data_5f96dbe7a043c17bd12141eef26a660d
#
_entry.id   5f96dbe7a043c17bd12141eef26a660d
#
_cell.length_a   1.000
_cell.length_b   1.000
_cell.length_c   1.000
_cell.angle_alpha   90.00
_cell.angle_beta   90.00
_cell.angle_gamma   90.00
#
_symmetry.space_group_name_H-M   'P 1'
#
loop_
_entity.id
_entity.type
_entity.pdbx_description
1 polymer ?
#
loop_
_entity_poly.entity_id
_entity_poly.type
_entity_poly.pdbx_seq_one_letter_code
_entity_poly.pdbx_strand_id
1 'polypeptide(L)'
;MLENTISDFLLLLTVLGELIMDLWKYYDITHKRHHLCNPLNTEKFERLCQLLQLKQGERVLDIACGKGEFLIRLAELYSITGIGVDISPHYIQDCIEKHQKRVPDSDIEFVQMDGADYRPETPYSFDSALCIGASWIYGGYQGTIQALKKMVKNLGLIVVGEPFWLMEPSKEYLGAEGIKRDDFGTHQNNVTVGENEGLSCLYTLVSNFDDWDHYETLQWWAVDDYVRTHPDDPDIQELMERKKREKHTYLQGGRETMGWAIYVFRKE
;
A
#
# COMPACT_ATOMS: atom_id res chain seq x y z
N MET A 1 -7.39 16.69 -18.57
CA MET A 1 -6.00 16.78 -19.07
C MET A 1 -5.12 17.00 -17.86
N LEU A 2 -4.70 15.94 -17.23
CA LEU A 2 -3.59 15.80 -16.28
C LEU A 2 -3.34 14.30 -16.15
N GLU A 3 -2.81 13.71 -17.22
CA GLU A 3 -2.15 12.42 -17.23
C GLU A 3 -0.70 12.68 -16.80
N ASN A 4 -0.46 12.80 -15.51
CA ASN A 4 0.87 12.70 -14.94
C ASN A 4 0.86 11.54 -13.98
N THR A 5 1.00 10.36 -14.53
CA THR A 5 1.26 9.13 -13.81
C THR A 5 2.73 9.10 -13.34
N ILE A 6 3.03 8.24 -12.38
CA ILE A 6 4.41 7.90 -11.96
C ILE A 6 5.31 7.64 -13.19
N SER A 7 4.75 7.16 -14.30
CA SER A 7 5.42 6.98 -15.60
C SER A 7 5.99 8.29 -16.17
N ASP A 8 5.29 9.44 -16.05
CA ASP A 8 5.79 10.72 -16.55
C ASP A 8 6.88 11.31 -15.66
N PHE A 9 6.82 11.05 -14.37
CA PHE A 9 7.89 11.41 -13.43
C PHE A 9 9.15 10.57 -13.68
N LEU A 10 9.02 9.28 -13.96
CA LEU A 10 10.11 8.39 -14.39
C LEU A 10 10.67 8.79 -15.75
N LEU A 11 9.83 9.23 -16.69
CA LEU A 11 10.27 9.69 -18.02
C LEU A 11 11.06 11.01 -17.93
N LEU A 12 10.67 11.91 -17.02
CA LEU A 12 11.38 13.18 -16.81
C LEU A 12 12.79 12.97 -16.23
N LEU A 13 12.97 11.95 -15.39
CA LEU A 13 14.27 11.60 -14.82
C LEU A 13 15.18 10.89 -15.83
N THR A 14 14.62 10.11 -16.76
CA THR A 14 15.38 9.45 -17.84
C THR A 14 15.97 10.45 -18.86
N VAL A 15 15.39 11.64 -18.98
CA VAL A 15 15.87 12.70 -19.89
C VAL A 15 17.17 13.36 -19.41
N LEU A 16 17.55 13.20 -18.13
CA LEU A 16 18.77 13.80 -17.56
C LEU A 16 20.01 12.92 -17.69
N GLY A 17 19.91 11.69 -18.23
CA GLY A 17 21.06 10.83 -18.56
C GLY A 17 21.80 10.25 -17.35
N GLU A 18 21.25 10.31 -16.16
CA GLU A 18 21.73 9.60 -14.98
C GLU A 18 21.13 8.19 -14.96
N LEU A 19 21.97 7.18 -14.71
CA LEU A 19 21.52 5.81 -14.44
C LEU A 19 20.72 5.84 -13.12
N ILE A 20 19.39 5.92 -13.24
CA ILE A 20 18.51 5.89 -12.06
C ILE A 20 18.23 4.42 -11.74
N MET A 21 18.50 4.04 -10.50
CA MET A 21 18.17 2.73 -9.98
C MET A 21 16.71 2.37 -10.28
N ASP A 22 16.46 1.17 -10.76
CA ASP A 22 15.11 0.66 -10.98
C ASP A 22 14.25 0.75 -9.72
N LEU A 23 13.05 1.32 -9.85
CA LEU A 23 12.17 1.60 -8.72
C LEU A 23 11.71 0.31 -8.02
N TRP A 24 11.46 -0.76 -8.78
CA TRP A 24 11.02 -2.03 -8.22
C TRP A 24 12.15 -2.75 -7.50
N LYS A 25 13.39 -2.65 -8.01
CA LYS A 25 14.60 -3.10 -7.31
C LYS A 25 14.78 -2.34 -6.00
N TYR A 26 14.56 -1.02 -6.00
CA TYR A 26 14.62 -0.22 -4.78
C TYR A 26 13.62 -0.71 -3.73
N TYR A 27 12.36 -0.91 -4.11
CA TYR A 27 11.34 -1.39 -3.20
C TYR A 27 11.56 -2.84 -2.75
N ASP A 28 12.05 -3.72 -3.63
CA ASP A 28 12.41 -5.09 -3.23
C ASP A 28 13.49 -5.10 -2.15
N ILE A 29 14.54 -4.28 -2.32
CA ILE A 29 15.63 -4.17 -1.34
C ILE A 29 15.11 -3.58 -0.03
N THR A 30 14.48 -2.42 -0.08
CA THR A 30 14.06 -1.70 1.13
C THR A 30 13.01 -2.44 1.94
N HIS A 31 12.11 -3.16 1.29
CA HIS A 31 11.06 -3.95 1.95
C HIS A 31 11.41 -5.43 2.16
N LYS A 32 12.69 -5.82 1.97
CA LYS A 32 13.08 -7.23 2.10
C LYS A 32 12.76 -7.83 3.46
N ARG A 33 12.88 -7.03 4.52
CA ARG A 33 12.58 -7.45 5.90
C ARG A 33 11.12 -7.26 6.31
N HIS A 34 10.31 -6.61 5.47
CA HIS A 34 8.91 -6.36 5.79
C HIS A 34 8.04 -7.57 5.51
N HIS A 35 7.19 -7.87 6.47
CA HIS A 35 6.08 -8.80 6.30
C HIS A 35 4.87 -8.10 5.67
N LEU A 36 4.60 -6.89 6.13
CA LEU A 36 3.59 -5.96 5.61
C LEU A 36 4.29 -4.72 5.04
N CYS A 37 3.93 -4.29 3.84
CA CYS A 37 4.52 -3.11 3.20
C CYS A 37 3.82 -1.80 3.63
N ASN A 38 3.37 -1.74 4.88
CA ASN A 38 2.68 -0.60 5.48
C ASN A 38 3.12 -0.45 6.95
N PRO A 39 3.00 0.75 7.56
CA PRO A 39 3.33 0.96 8.97
C PRO A 39 2.27 0.34 9.89
N LEU A 40 2.24 -0.98 9.94
CA LEU A 40 1.26 -1.77 10.69
C LEU A 40 1.96 -2.94 11.39
N ASN A 41 1.80 -3.06 12.70
CA ASN A 41 2.31 -4.21 13.42
C ASN A 41 1.42 -5.46 13.25
N THR A 42 1.97 -6.62 13.59
CA THR A 42 1.28 -7.91 13.45
C THR A 42 -0.02 -7.99 14.25
N GLU A 43 -0.08 -7.42 15.46
CA GLU A 43 -1.28 -7.45 16.28
C GLU A 43 -2.43 -6.67 15.63
N LYS A 44 -2.15 -5.48 15.12
CA LYS A 44 -3.12 -4.65 14.41
C LYS A 44 -3.59 -5.31 13.11
N PHE A 45 -2.67 -5.92 12.36
CA PHE A 45 -2.97 -6.67 11.16
C PHE A 45 -3.92 -7.86 11.45
N GLU A 46 -3.59 -8.69 12.43
CA GLU A 46 -4.43 -9.81 12.84
C GLU A 46 -5.82 -9.35 13.30
N ARG A 47 -5.87 -8.30 14.10
CA ARG A 47 -7.13 -7.70 14.55
C ARG A 47 -7.98 -7.21 13.36
N LEU A 48 -7.38 -6.56 12.36
CA LEU A 48 -8.10 -6.13 11.17
C LEU A 48 -8.66 -7.33 10.41
N CYS A 49 -7.84 -8.34 10.13
CA CYS A 49 -8.29 -9.55 9.44
C CYS A 49 -9.47 -10.22 10.16
N GLN A 50 -9.43 -10.30 11.49
CA GLN A 50 -10.53 -10.87 12.30
C GLN A 50 -11.79 -10.00 12.30
N LEU A 51 -11.65 -8.67 12.28
CA LEU A 51 -12.78 -7.72 12.26
C LEU A 51 -13.58 -7.76 10.95
N LEU A 52 -12.99 -8.15 9.85
CA LEU A 52 -13.70 -8.24 8.57
C LEU A 52 -14.80 -9.31 8.57
N GLN A 53 -14.68 -10.35 9.40
CA GLN A 53 -15.70 -11.40 9.61
C GLN A 53 -16.27 -11.97 8.31
N LEU A 54 -15.38 -12.28 7.36
CA LEU A 54 -15.76 -12.81 6.06
C LEU A 54 -16.33 -14.23 6.20
N LYS A 55 -17.11 -14.66 5.22
CA LYS A 55 -17.66 -16.00 5.14
C LYS A 55 -16.89 -16.85 4.15
N GLN A 56 -16.94 -18.15 4.34
CA GLN A 56 -16.38 -19.11 3.38
C GLN A 56 -16.92 -18.85 1.97
N GLY A 57 -16.02 -18.80 0.99
CA GLY A 57 -16.35 -18.59 -0.42
C GLY A 57 -16.63 -17.13 -0.80
N GLU A 58 -16.59 -16.17 0.12
CA GLU A 58 -16.64 -14.75 -0.24
C GLU A 58 -15.43 -14.36 -1.08
N ARG A 59 -15.68 -13.49 -2.07
CA ARG A 59 -14.67 -13.03 -3.03
C ARG A 59 -14.03 -11.74 -2.57
N VAL A 60 -12.70 -11.73 -2.47
CA VAL A 60 -11.91 -10.58 -2.04
C VAL A 60 -11.00 -10.10 -3.16
N LEU A 61 -10.98 -8.80 -3.41
CA LEU A 61 -10.04 -8.14 -4.31
C LEU A 61 -9.03 -7.34 -3.48
N ASP A 62 -7.76 -7.44 -3.81
CA ASP A 62 -6.70 -6.62 -3.20
C ASP A 62 -5.89 -5.93 -4.30
N ILE A 63 -6.11 -4.63 -4.47
CA ILE A 63 -5.39 -3.78 -5.44
C ILE A 63 -4.14 -3.22 -4.78
N ALA A 64 -3.01 -3.36 -5.46
CA ALA A 64 -1.67 -3.15 -4.90
C ALA A 64 -1.43 -4.04 -3.68
N CYS A 65 -1.64 -5.34 -3.89
CA CYS A 65 -1.62 -6.33 -2.81
C CYS A 65 -0.24 -6.52 -2.17
N GLY A 66 0.80 -5.88 -2.71
CA GLY A 66 2.16 -6.00 -2.23
C GLY A 66 2.58 -7.47 -2.16
N LYS A 67 3.05 -7.90 -1.00
CA LYS A 67 3.48 -9.29 -0.76
C LYS A 67 2.32 -10.27 -0.48
N GLY A 68 1.07 -9.90 -0.75
CA GLY A 68 -0.12 -10.76 -0.69
C GLY A 68 -0.60 -11.16 0.70
N GLU A 69 -0.07 -10.55 1.75
CA GLU A 69 -0.28 -11.02 3.12
C GLU A 69 -1.74 -10.95 3.56
N PHE A 70 -2.48 -9.89 3.17
CA PHE A 70 -3.90 -9.77 3.50
C PHE A 70 -4.72 -10.92 2.90
N LEU A 71 -4.60 -11.18 1.59
CA LEU A 71 -5.36 -12.25 0.94
C LEU A 71 -5.02 -13.63 1.50
N ILE A 72 -3.74 -13.92 1.69
CA ILE A 72 -3.29 -15.20 2.24
C ILE A 72 -3.85 -15.38 3.65
N ARG A 73 -3.77 -14.35 4.49
CA ARG A 73 -4.28 -14.45 5.86
C ARG A 73 -5.80 -14.58 5.91
N LEU A 74 -6.53 -13.88 5.06
CA LEU A 74 -7.97 -14.01 4.97
C LEU A 74 -8.40 -15.40 4.47
N ALA A 75 -7.62 -16.02 3.57
CA ALA A 75 -7.86 -17.40 3.17
C ALA A 75 -7.63 -18.41 4.29
N GLU A 76 -6.57 -18.22 5.09
CA GLU A 76 -6.32 -19.06 6.29
C GLU A 76 -7.47 -18.97 7.29
N LEU A 77 -8.03 -17.78 7.50
CA LEU A 77 -9.09 -17.55 8.47
C LEU A 77 -10.48 -17.99 8.00
N TYR A 78 -10.79 -17.76 6.71
CA TYR A 78 -12.17 -17.79 6.23
C TYR A 78 -12.40 -18.65 5.00
N SER A 79 -11.34 -19.23 4.39
CA SER A 79 -11.46 -19.97 3.12
C SER A 79 -12.15 -19.13 2.04
N ILE A 80 -11.70 -17.90 1.85
CA ILE A 80 -12.18 -16.97 0.82
C ILE A 80 -11.64 -17.39 -0.57
N THR A 81 -12.25 -16.84 -1.63
CA THR A 81 -11.63 -16.76 -2.94
C THR A 81 -11.09 -15.35 -3.18
N GLY A 82 -10.03 -15.18 -3.97
CA GLY A 82 -9.45 -13.83 -4.05
C GLY A 82 -8.60 -13.56 -5.28
N ILE A 83 -8.47 -12.27 -5.59
CA ILE A 83 -7.57 -11.78 -6.62
C ILE A 83 -6.70 -10.70 -5.99
N GLY A 84 -5.38 -10.88 -6.06
CA GLY A 84 -4.38 -9.89 -5.71
C GLY A 84 -3.75 -9.31 -6.96
N VAL A 85 -3.71 -8.00 -7.06
CA VAL A 85 -3.12 -7.29 -8.20
C VAL A 85 -1.97 -6.43 -7.70
N ASP A 86 -0.80 -6.60 -8.27
CA ASP A 86 0.35 -5.72 -8.01
C ASP A 86 1.19 -5.55 -9.28
N ILE A 87 1.81 -4.40 -9.44
CA ILE A 87 2.64 -4.11 -10.60
C ILE A 87 4.06 -4.68 -10.45
N SER A 88 4.54 -4.89 -9.21
CA SER A 88 5.89 -5.37 -8.93
C SER A 88 6.05 -6.87 -9.22
N PRO A 89 6.94 -7.26 -10.14
CA PRO A 89 7.21 -8.67 -10.40
C PRO A 89 7.80 -9.38 -9.16
N HIS A 90 8.56 -8.67 -8.33
CA HIS A 90 9.16 -9.21 -7.11
C HIS A 90 8.09 -9.55 -6.07
N TYR A 91 7.12 -8.65 -5.88
CA TYR A 91 6.03 -8.89 -4.93
C TYR A 91 5.09 -10.01 -5.39
N ILE A 92 4.79 -10.09 -6.69
CA ILE A 92 3.98 -11.19 -7.23
C ILE A 92 4.70 -12.55 -7.04
N GLN A 93 6.01 -12.59 -7.21
CA GLN A 93 6.78 -13.80 -6.93
C GLN A 93 6.68 -14.20 -5.44
N ASP A 94 6.86 -13.24 -4.53
CA ASP A 94 6.68 -13.46 -3.08
C ASP A 94 5.25 -13.97 -2.76
N CYS A 95 4.22 -13.43 -3.42
CA CYS A 95 2.83 -13.87 -3.26
C CYS A 95 2.65 -15.34 -3.65
N ILE A 96 3.16 -15.73 -4.82
CA ILE A 96 3.05 -17.10 -5.35
C ILE A 96 3.74 -18.09 -4.41
N GLU A 97 4.95 -17.79 -3.95
CA GLU A 97 5.70 -18.64 -3.03
C GLU A 97 4.97 -18.80 -1.68
N LYS A 98 4.44 -17.73 -1.13
CA LYS A 98 3.66 -17.77 0.11
C LYS A 98 2.34 -18.53 -0.05
N HIS A 99 1.64 -18.30 -1.16
CA HIS A 99 0.39 -18.99 -1.48
C HIS A 99 0.62 -20.51 -1.50
N GLN A 100 1.62 -20.97 -2.27
CA GLN A 100 1.99 -22.39 -2.36
C GLN A 100 2.36 -23.00 -1.01
N LYS A 101 2.97 -22.23 -0.12
CA LYS A 101 3.44 -22.69 1.18
C LYS A 101 2.35 -22.73 2.24
N ARG A 102 1.45 -21.73 2.26
CA ARG A 102 0.52 -21.50 3.37
C ARG A 102 -0.92 -21.91 3.08
N VAL A 103 -1.38 -21.71 1.85
CA VAL A 103 -2.78 -21.95 1.45
C VAL A 103 -2.89 -22.56 0.04
N PRO A 104 -2.15 -23.65 -0.27
CA PRO A 104 -2.03 -24.18 -1.64
C PRO A 104 -3.35 -24.60 -2.28
N ASP A 105 -4.34 -24.95 -1.47
CA ASP A 105 -5.66 -25.40 -1.93
C ASP A 105 -6.69 -24.26 -2.01
N SER A 106 -6.29 -23.01 -1.73
CA SER A 106 -7.19 -21.86 -1.81
C SER A 106 -7.33 -21.36 -3.26
N ASP A 107 -8.51 -20.85 -3.60
CA ASP A 107 -8.79 -20.23 -4.89
C ASP A 107 -8.39 -18.75 -4.87
N ILE A 108 -7.08 -18.51 -4.81
CA ILE A 108 -6.47 -17.17 -4.88
C ILE A 108 -5.58 -17.06 -6.09
N GLU A 109 -5.77 -16.00 -6.87
CA GLU A 109 -4.94 -15.65 -8.00
C GLU A 109 -4.14 -14.37 -7.70
N PHE A 110 -2.86 -14.33 -8.10
CA PHE A 110 -2.03 -13.14 -8.06
C PHE A 110 -1.64 -12.73 -9.48
N VAL A 111 -1.98 -11.49 -9.85
CA VAL A 111 -1.85 -10.97 -11.21
C VAL A 111 -0.85 -9.82 -11.22
N GLN A 112 0.21 -9.94 -12.04
CA GLN A 112 1.13 -8.83 -12.29
C GLN A 112 0.50 -7.86 -13.27
N MET A 113 0.01 -6.71 -12.78
CA MET A 113 -0.69 -5.70 -13.58
C MET A 113 -0.68 -4.36 -12.84
N ASP A 114 -0.75 -3.25 -13.59
CA ASP A 114 -1.10 -1.97 -12.98
C ASP A 114 -2.54 -2.03 -12.44
N GLY A 115 -2.70 -1.71 -11.16
CA GLY A 115 -4.02 -1.70 -10.52
C GLY A 115 -5.02 -0.75 -11.19
N ALA A 116 -4.52 0.33 -11.82
CA ALA A 116 -5.37 1.25 -12.60
C ALA A 116 -6.03 0.58 -13.80
N ASP A 117 -5.42 -0.46 -14.36
CA ASP A 117 -5.92 -1.18 -15.53
C ASP A 117 -6.80 -2.37 -15.17
N TYR A 118 -6.81 -2.78 -13.91
CA TYR A 118 -7.64 -3.90 -13.48
C TYR A 118 -9.14 -3.60 -13.67
N ARG A 119 -9.82 -4.52 -14.31
CA ARG A 119 -11.29 -4.48 -14.49
C ARG A 119 -11.87 -5.86 -14.17
N PRO A 120 -12.80 -5.95 -13.22
CA PRO A 120 -13.46 -7.23 -12.97
C PRO A 120 -14.32 -7.63 -14.18
N GLU A 121 -14.36 -8.90 -14.51
CA GLU A 121 -15.22 -9.43 -15.58
C GLU A 121 -16.70 -9.07 -15.36
N THR A 122 -17.12 -9.06 -14.11
CA THR A 122 -18.48 -8.68 -13.71
C THR A 122 -18.41 -7.54 -12.70
N PRO A 123 -19.02 -6.39 -12.97
CA PRO A 123 -19.13 -5.30 -12.00
C PRO A 123 -19.82 -5.76 -10.71
N TYR A 124 -19.47 -5.13 -9.59
CA TYR A 124 -20.07 -5.43 -8.28
C TYR A 124 -20.02 -6.92 -7.89
N SER A 125 -18.91 -7.60 -8.17
CA SER A 125 -18.78 -9.04 -7.97
C SER A 125 -18.01 -9.46 -6.72
N PHE A 126 -17.32 -8.52 -6.05
CA PHE A 126 -16.57 -8.80 -4.85
C PHE A 126 -17.38 -8.51 -3.58
N ASP A 127 -17.19 -9.33 -2.57
CA ASP A 127 -17.76 -9.12 -1.24
C ASP A 127 -16.92 -8.11 -0.45
N SER A 128 -15.62 -8.05 -0.73
CA SER A 128 -14.71 -7.04 -0.18
C SER A 128 -13.67 -6.63 -1.20
N ALA A 129 -13.28 -5.35 -1.18
CA ALA A 129 -12.15 -4.86 -1.99
C ALA A 129 -11.23 -4.00 -1.11
N LEU A 130 -9.93 -4.25 -1.25
CA LEU A 130 -8.86 -3.60 -0.52
C LEU A 130 -7.99 -2.77 -1.48
N CYS A 131 -7.49 -1.64 -1.02
CA CYS A 131 -6.35 -0.92 -1.58
C CYS A 131 -5.64 -0.23 -0.41
N ILE A 132 -4.53 -0.79 0.05
CA ILE A 132 -3.91 -0.39 1.31
C ILE A 132 -2.54 0.24 1.03
N GLY A 133 -2.49 1.59 1.09
CA GLY A 133 -1.26 2.36 0.91
C GLY A 133 -0.87 2.61 -0.56
N ALA A 134 -1.84 2.66 -1.49
CA ALA A 134 -1.59 2.88 -2.91
C ALA A 134 -2.69 3.70 -3.61
N SER A 135 -3.26 4.68 -2.92
CA SER A 135 -4.40 5.47 -3.43
C SER A 135 -4.07 6.30 -4.68
N TRP A 136 -2.79 6.61 -4.91
CA TRP A 136 -2.34 7.32 -6.13
C TRP A 136 -2.73 6.60 -7.43
N ILE A 137 -2.91 5.27 -7.42
CA ILE A 137 -3.34 4.46 -8.58
C ILE A 137 -4.63 4.99 -9.19
N TYR A 138 -5.54 5.49 -8.36
CA TYR A 138 -6.84 6.02 -8.78
C TYR A 138 -6.95 7.55 -8.62
N GLY A 139 -5.82 8.26 -8.61
CA GLY A 139 -5.79 9.71 -8.48
C GLY A 139 -6.08 10.23 -7.06
N GLY A 140 -5.76 9.44 -6.03
CA GLY A 140 -5.88 9.78 -4.62
C GLY A 140 -7.00 9.04 -3.90
N TYR A 141 -7.17 9.37 -2.63
CA TYR A 141 -8.05 8.65 -1.71
C TYR A 141 -9.51 8.55 -2.17
N GLN A 142 -10.12 9.68 -2.58
CA GLN A 142 -11.49 9.69 -3.08
C GLN A 142 -11.65 8.85 -4.34
N GLY A 143 -10.72 8.98 -5.30
CA GLY A 143 -10.74 8.18 -6.52
C GLY A 143 -10.65 6.68 -6.25
N THR A 144 -9.84 6.29 -5.25
CA THR A 144 -9.73 4.90 -4.80
C THR A 144 -11.07 4.38 -4.25
N ILE A 145 -11.72 5.13 -3.37
CA ILE A 145 -13.04 4.77 -2.84
C ILE A 145 -14.06 4.60 -3.98
N GLN A 146 -14.09 5.54 -4.93
CA GLN A 146 -15.00 5.49 -6.08
C GLN A 146 -14.72 4.29 -7.00
N ALA A 147 -13.45 3.92 -7.20
CA ALA A 147 -13.07 2.77 -7.99
C ALA A 147 -13.51 1.46 -7.32
N LEU A 148 -13.13 1.27 -6.05
CA LEU A 148 -13.47 0.05 -5.29
C LEU A 148 -14.99 -0.10 -5.13
N LYS A 149 -15.72 0.99 -4.94
CA LYS A 149 -17.20 0.99 -4.85
C LYS A 149 -17.88 0.39 -6.08
N LYS A 150 -17.28 0.51 -7.26
CA LYS A 150 -17.80 -0.10 -8.51
C LYS A 150 -17.50 -1.60 -8.61
N MET A 151 -16.58 -2.10 -7.81
CA MET A 151 -16.16 -3.51 -7.82
C MET A 151 -16.89 -4.33 -6.76
N VAL A 152 -17.32 -3.67 -5.67
CA VAL A 152 -17.93 -4.31 -4.50
C VAL A 152 -19.46 -4.36 -4.60
N LYS A 153 -20.05 -5.48 -4.17
CA LYS A 153 -21.50 -5.68 -4.01
C LYS A 153 -22.10 -4.68 -3.02
N ASN A 154 -23.43 -4.53 -3.05
CA ASN A 154 -24.13 -3.85 -1.95
C ASN A 154 -23.90 -4.61 -0.64
N LEU A 155 -23.77 -3.91 0.45
CA LEU A 155 -23.41 -4.39 1.78
C LEU A 155 -21.98 -4.97 1.90
N GLY A 156 -21.19 -4.96 0.82
CA GLY A 156 -19.81 -5.39 0.84
C GLY A 156 -18.85 -4.37 1.49
N LEU A 157 -17.63 -4.80 1.77
CA LEU A 157 -16.64 -4.00 2.48
C LEU A 157 -15.66 -3.35 1.51
N ILE A 158 -15.28 -2.11 1.83
CA ILE A 158 -14.20 -1.36 1.16
C ILE A 158 -13.16 -1.03 2.23
N VAL A 159 -11.93 -1.45 2.01
CA VAL A 159 -10.82 -1.27 2.96
C VAL A 159 -9.73 -0.45 2.29
N VAL A 160 -9.48 0.75 2.79
CA VAL A 160 -8.46 1.64 2.20
C VAL A 160 -7.47 2.07 3.27
N GLY A 161 -6.19 1.91 2.98
CA GLY A 161 -5.10 2.44 3.80
C GLY A 161 -4.59 3.75 3.21
N GLU A 162 -4.49 4.81 4.03
CA GLU A 162 -4.15 6.14 3.56
C GLU A 162 -3.35 6.92 4.60
N PRO A 163 -2.33 7.69 4.19
CA PRO A 163 -1.73 8.72 5.01
C PRO A 163 -2.73 9.83 5.39
N PHE A 164 -2.44 10.51 6.46
CA PHE A 164 -3.17 11.72 6.86
C PHE A 164 -2.27 12.66 7.67
N TRP A 165 -2.62 13.94 7.72
CA TRP A 165 -1.87 14.91 8.50
C TRP A 165 -2.21 14.83 9.98
N LEU A 166 -1.20 14.55 10.82
CA LEU A 166 -1.29 14.68 12.28
C LEU A 166 -1.21 16.15 12.69
N MET A 167 -0.38 16.92 12.00
CA MET A 167 -0.23 18.36 12.15
C MET A 167 -0.04 19.02 10.79
N GLU A 168 -0.13 20.35 10.74
CA GLU A 168 0.13 21.09 9.51
C GLU A 168 1.59 20.89 9.07
N PRO A 169 1.83 20.37 7.85
CA PRO A 169 3.17 20.09 7.36
C PRO A 169 3.96 21.37 7.08
N SER A 170 5.24 21.38 7.41
CA SER A 170 6.10 22.50 7.04
C SER A 170 6.41 22.50 5.54
N LYS A 171 6.75 23.68 5.00
CA LYS A 171 7.16 23.80 3.59
C LYS A 171 8.42 23.00 3.29
N GLU A 172 9.33 22.94 4.26
CA GLU A 172 10.57 22.19 4.16
C GLU A 172 10.29 20.68 4.03
N TYR A 173 9.37 20.16 4.87
CA TYR A 173 8.96 18.76 4.82
C TYR A 173 8.27 18.42 3.49
N LEU A 174 7.30 19.23 3.05
CA LEU A 174 6.62 19.06 1.77
C LEU A 174 7.60 19.06 0.59
N GLY A 175 8.58 19.98 0.62
CA GLY A 175 9.61 20.06 -0.41
C GLY A 175 10.56 18.86 -0.41
N ALA A 176 10.93 18.33 0.76
CA ALA A 176 11.82 17.18 0.89
C ALA A 176 11.14 15.87 0.42
N GLU A 177 9.84 15.72 0.68
CA GLU A 177 9.04 14.58 0.21
C GLU A 177 8.55 14.72 -1.24
N GLY A 178 8.62 15.91 -1.83
CA GLY A 178 8.08 16.18 -3.16
C GLY A 178 6.55 16.12 -3.24
N ILE A 179 5.86 16.34 -2.13
CA ILE A 179 4.39 16.26 -2.01
C ILE A 179 3.78 17.64 -1.74
N LYS A 180 2.47 17.74 -1.92
CA LYS A 180 1.71 18.96 -1.65
C LYS A 180 0.84 18.79 -0.42
N ARG A 181 0.50 19.90 0.22
CA ARG A 181 -0.41 19.92 1.38
C ARG A 181 -1.74 19.24 1.09
N ASP A 182 -2.26 19.43 -0.12
CA ASP A 182 -3.56 18.92 -0.53
C ASP A 182 -3.55 17.46 -1.02
N ASP A 183 -2.38 16.83 -1.09
CA ASP A 183 -2.29 15.40 -1.46
C ASP A 183 -2.89 14.50 -0.38
N PHE A 184 -2.89 14.95 0.89
CA PHE A 184 -3.49 14.21 2.01
C PHE A 184 -4.41 15.10 2.85
N GLY A 185 -5.50 14.50 3.34
CA GLY A 185 -6.40 15.11 4.30
C GLY A 185 -5.98 14.90 5.76
N THR A 186 -6.87 15.22 6.67
CA THR A 186 -6.81 14.80 8.08
C THR A 186 -7.51 13.44 8.25
N HIS A 187 -7.33 12.79 9.38
CA HIS A 187 -8.04 11.56 9.71
C HIS A 187 -9.58 11.74 9.61
N GLN A 188 -10.10 12.86 10.09
CA GLN A 188 -11.52 13.21 9.96
C GLN A 188 -11.93 13.37 8.49
N ASN A 189 -11.13 14.07 7.67
CA ASN A 189 -11.42 14.23 6.25
C ASN A 189 -11.54 12.88 5.53
N ASN A 190 -10.64 11.93 5.81
CA ASN A 190 -10.66 10.61 5.17
C ASN A 190 -11.94 9.83 5.51
N VAL A 191 -12.43 9.90 6.76
CA VAL A 191 -13.75 9.34 7.13
C VAL A 191 -14.87 10.05 6.36
N THR A 192 -14.88 11.38 6.38
CA THR A 192 -15.92 12.20 5.73
C THR A 192 -15.99 11.97 4.22
N VAL A 193 -14.85 11.79 3.55
CA VAL A 193 -14.81 11.47 2.11
C VAL A 193 -15.53 10.15 1.83
N GLY A 194 -15.29 9.10 2.62
CA GLY A 194 -16.01 7.83 2.47
C GLY A 194 -17.53 7.99 2.69
N GLU A 195 -17.93 8.71 3.73
CA GLU A 195 -19.34 8.96 4.03
C GLU A 195 -20.03 9.79 2.94
N ASN A 196 -19.37 10.79 2.38
CA ASN A 196 -19.88 11.59 1.25
C ASN A 196 -20.06 10.77 -0.04
N GLU A 197 -19.31 9.69 -0.19
CA GLU A 197 -19.48 8.72 -1.27
C GLU A 197 -20.63 7.72 -0.98
N GLY A 198 -21.40 7.90 0.10
CA GLY A 198 -22.52 7.04 0.48
C GLY A 198 -22.06 5.71 1.09
N LEU A 199 -20.99 5.71 1.85
CA LEU A 199 -20.48 4.57 2.59
C LEU A 199 -20.69 4.80 4.10
N SER A 200 -20.84 3.73 4.86
CA SER A 200 -20.82 3.78 6.32
C SER A 200 -19.41 3.44 6.82
N CYS A 201 -18.75 4.35 7.54
CA CYS A 201 -17.49 4.05 8.21
C CYS A 201 -17.74 3.13 9.41
N LEU A 202 -17.22 1.91 9.33
CA LEU A 202 -17.39 0.89 10.39
C LEU A 202 -16.25 0.89 11.39
N TYR A 203 -15.02 1.11 10.91
CA TYR A 203 -13.83 1.01 11.75
C TYR A 203 -12.68 1.80 11.16
N THR A 204 -11.81 2.30 12.02
CA THR A 204 -10.52 2.89 11.64
C THR A 204 -9.41 2.25 12.47
N LEU A 205 -8.33 1.88 11.82
CA LEU A 205 -7.14 1.32 12.44
C LEU A 205 -5.97 2.28 12.22
N VAL A 206 -5.58 2.99 13.26
CA VAL A 206 -4.54 4.02 13.19
C VAL A 206 -3.19 3.43 13.63
N SER A 207 -2.15 3.70 12.83
CA SER A 207 -0.76 3.40 13.20
C SER A 207 -0.27 4.38 14.24
N ASN A 208 0.52 3.89 15.19
CA ASN A 208 1.20 4.71 16.17
C ASN A 208 2.68 4.95 15.77
N PHE A 209 3.41 5.69 16.59
CA PHE A 209 4.81 5.97 16.32
C PHE A 209 5.69 4.73 16.28
N ASP A 210 5.39 3.71 17.08
CA ASP A 210 6.16 2.45 17.08
C ASP A 210 5.94 1.65 15.79
N ASP A 211 4.72 1.65 15.24
CA ASP A 211 4.43 1.04 13.94
C ASP A 211 5.21 1.73 12.81
N TRP A 212 5.27 3.07 12.84
CA TRP A 212 6.02 3.87 11.89
C TRP A 212 7.54 3.67 12.04
N ASP A 213 8.06 3.77 13.27
CA ASP A 213 9.47 3.55 13.56
C ASP A 213 9.90 2.14 13.13
N HIS A 214 9.08 1.12 13.38
CA HIS A 214 9.34 -0.25 12.93
C HIS A 214 9.40 -0.34 11.40
N TYR A 215 8.41 0.23 10.71
CA TYR A 215 8.35 0.24 9.24
C TYR A 215 9.57 0.94 8.63
N GLU A 216 9.91 2.12 9.09
CA GLU A 216 11.05 2.88 8.57
C GLU A 216 12.40 2.24 8.91
N THR A 217 12.58 1.79 10.15
CA THR A 217 13.87 1.24 10.58
C THR A 217 14.19 -0.11 9.94
N LEU A 218 13.19 -0.92 9.60
CA LEU A 218 13.39 -2.14 8.83
C LEU A 218 13.94 -1.86 7.43
N GLN A 219 13.54 -0.75 6.79
CA GLN A 219 14.10 -0.34 5.51
C GLN A 219 15.59 0.03 5.65
N TRP A 220 15.95 0.77 6.70
CA TRP A 220 17.35 1.14 6.93
C TRP A 220 18.22 -0.10 7.13
N TRP A 221 17.71 -1.06 7.89
CA TRP A 221 18.40 -2.33 8.11
C TRP A 221 18.51 -3.17 6.83
N ALA A 222 17.46 -3.25 6.05
CA ALA A 222 17.47 -3.99 4.79
C ALA A 222 18.51 -3.44 3.80
N VAL A 223 18.64 -2.10 3.73
CA VAL A 223 19.66 -1.46 2.89
C VAL A 223 21.08 -1.75 3.41
N ASP A 224 21.32 -1.71 4.72
CA ASP A 224 22.61 -2.04 5.31
C ASP A 224 23.02 -3.51 5.01
N ASP A 225 22.08 -4.46 5.11
CA ASP A 225 22.32 -5.85 4.73
C ASP A 225 22.66 -6.01 3.25
N TYR A 226 21.88 -5.30 2.39
CA TYR A 226 22.09 -5.38 0.94
C TYR A 226 23.47 -4.88 0.54
N VAL A 227 23.88 -3.72 1.02
CA VAL A 227 25.20 -3.12 0.75
C VAL A 227 26.33 -4.06 1.17
N ARG A 228 26.20 -4.71 2.32
CA ARG A 228 27.23 -5.66 2.80
C ARG A 228 27.31 -6.94 2.00
N THR A 229 26.19 -7.40 1.44
CA THR A 229 26.13 -8.67 0.71
C THR A 229 26.32 -8.53 -0.80
N HIS A 230 26.19 -7.31 -1.33
CA HIS A 230 26.33 -7.00 -2.76
C HIS A 230 27.29 -5.83 -3.01
N PRO A 231 28.56 -5.89 -2.55
CA PRO A 231 29.48 -4.74 -2.57
C PRO A 231 29.80 -4.22 -3.98
N ASP A 232 29.60 -5.03 -5.00
CA ASP A 232 29.93 -4.71 -6.40
C ASP A 232 28.69 -4.25 -7.21
N ASP A 233 27.51 -4.09 -6.57
CA ASP A 233 26.30 -3.64 -7.26
C ASP A 233 26.43 -2.15 -7.63
N PRO A 234 26.25 -1.76 -8.91
CA PRO A 234 26.46 -0.38 -9.36
C PRO A 234 25.49 0.62 -8.74
N ASP A 235 24.33 0.18 -8.23
CA ASP A 235 23.31 1.06 -7.67
C ASP A 235 23.51 1.39 -6.17
N ILE A 236 24.53 0.85 -5.53
CA ILE A 236 24.77 1.01 -4.07
C ILE A 236 24.86 2.47 -3.66
N GLN A 237 25.59 3.29 -4.44
CA GLN A 237 25.76 4.69 -4.07
C GLN A 237 24.43 5.43 -4.07
N GLU A 238 23.63 5.27 -5.12
CA GLU A 238 22.31 5.88 -5.24
C GLU A 238 21.36 5.37 -4.15
N LEU A 239 21.32 4.07 -3.90
CA LEU A 239 20.53 3.43 -2.85
C LEU A 239 20.83 4.04 -1.47
N MET A 240 22.11 4.17 -1.12
CA MET A 240 22.55 4.71 0.16
C MET A 240 22.19 6.20 0.30
N GLU A 241 22.44 7.01 -0.75
CA GLU A 241 22.14 8.44 -0.75
C GLU A 241 20.63 8.68 -0.63
N ARG A 242 19.83 7.93 -1.41
CA ARG A 242 18.38 8.00 -1.34
C ARG A 242 17.87 7.63 0.06
N LYS A 243 18.31 6.50 0.60
CA LYS A 243 17.87 6.07 1.94
C LYS A 243 18.34 7.02 3.05
N LYS A 244 19.51 7.65 2.91
CA LYS A 244 19.97 8.67 3.85
C LYS A 244 19.07 9.91 3.84
N ARG A 245 18.62 10.37 2.65
CA ARG A 245 17.68 11.50 2.55
C ARG A 245 16.33 11.14 3.18
N GLU A 246 15.75 10.01 2.81
CA GLU A 246 14.45 9.55 3.36
C GLU A 246 14.49 9.40 4.89
N LYS A 247 15.55 8.75 5.41
CA LYS A 247 15.78 8.64 6.87
C LYS A 247 15.85 10.01 7.54
N HIS A 248 16.56 10.95 6.94
CA HIS A 248 16.68 12.31 7.48
C HIS A 248 15.33 13.01 7.50
N THR A 249 14.58 12.97 6.41
CA THR A 249 13.24 13.57 6.30
C THR A 249 12.25 12.98 7.30
N TYR A 250 12.25 11.64 7.44
CA TYR A 250 11.43 10.97 8.44
C TYR A 250 11.74 11.44 9.86
N LEU A 251 13.01 11.40 10.27
CA LEU A 251 13.43 11.76 11.64
C LEU A 251 13.29 13.25 11.95
N GLN A 252 13.42 14.11 10.94
CA GLN A 252 13.36 15.56 11.13
C GLN A 252 11.92 16.08 11.20
N GLY A 253 10.99 15.45 10.50
CA GLY A 253 9.62 15.97 10.42
C GLY A 253 8.54 14.93 10.15
N GLY A 254 8.81 13.93 9.32
CA GLY A 254 7.81 12.96 8.86
C GLY A 254 7.13 12.22 10.01
N ARG A 255 7.92 11.76 10.96
CA ARG A 255 7.46 10.98 12.13
C ARG A 255 6.35 11.67 12.94
N GLU A 256 6.41 12.99 13.08
CA GLU A 256 5.43 13.76 13.87
C GLU A 256 4.35 14.38 13.00
N THR A 257 4.58 14.49 11.70
CA THR A 257 3.71 15.21 10.77
C THR A 257 2.72 14.29 10.09
N MET A 258 3.14 13.07 9.72
CA MET A 258 2.33 12.14 8.94
C MET A 258 1.84 10.96 9.79
N GLY A 259 0.54 10.82 9.86
CA GLY A 259 -0.16 9.64 10.34
C GLY A 259 -0.48 8.68 9.20
N TRP A 260 -0.89 7.47 9.54
CA TRP A 260 -1.39 6.49 8.61
C TRP A 260 -2.53 5.69 9.26
N ALA A 261 -3.56 5.38 8.46
CA ALA A 261 -4.68 4.60 8.95
C ALA A 261 -5.30 3.73 7.86
N ILE A 262 -5.88 2.62 8.28
CA ILE A 262 -6.79 1.81 7.47
C ILE A 262 -8.23 2.17 7.86
N TYR A 263 -9.05 2.41 6.85
CA TYR A 263 -10.46 2.73 6.95
C TYR A 263 -11.28 1.56 6.41
N VAL A 264 -12.20 1.05 7.20
CA VAL A 264 -13.15 0.00 6.80
C VAL A 264 -14.52 0.62 6.63
N PHE A 265 -15.01 0.58 5.41
CA PHE A 265 -16.33 1.08 5.05
C PHE A 265 -17.24 -0.06 4.60
N ARG A 266 -18.54 0.15 4.78
CA ARG A 266 -19.59 -0.66 4.16
C ARG A 266 -20.28 0.14 3.08
N LYS A 267 -20.43 -0.48 1.92
CA LYS A 267 -21.28 0.04 0.85
C LYS A 267 -22.74 -0.23 1.19
N GLU A 268 -23.56 0.81 1.13
CA GLU A 268 -25.01 0.73 1.36
C GLU A 268 -25.78 0.27 0.12
#